data_ee8caa135430cab2d93d106347eb8f28
#
_entry.id   ee8caa135430cab2d93d106347eb8f28
#
_cell.length_a   1.000
_cell.length_b   1.000
_cell.length_c   1.000
_cell.angle_alpha   90.00
_cell.angle_beta   90.00
_cell.angle_gamma   90.00
#
_symmetry.space_group_name_H-M   'P 1'
#
loop_
_entity.id
_entity.type
_entity.pdbx_description
1 polymer ?
#
loop_
_entity_poly.entity_id
_entity_poly.type
_entity_poly.pdbx_seq_one_letter_code
_entity_poly.pdbx_strand_id
1 'polypeptide(L)'
;MKTYLIALFCGLLFPLGFAPFNIWPFTILSLSLILYLINKTSIKGAFLVGWIYGIGLWGLGISWVYVSIHYHGNLGLVSSFIITFVFISLLSLYTGLTAYLFKKLKTNNEYLDYLIFFPVIWVSIEVLRSYLFTGFPW
;
A
#
# COMPACT_ATOMS: atom_id res chain seq x y z
N MET A 1 2.55 -18.74 -1.30
CA MET A 1 2.07 -18.21 -2.58
C MET A 1 0.65 -17.62 -2.46
N LYS A 2 -0.34 -18.36 -1.92
CA LYS A 2 -1.73 -17.87 -1.77
C LYS A 2 -1.84 -16.55 -0.98
N THR A 3 -1.12 -16.41 0.14
CA THR A 3 -1.15 -15.21 0.99
C THR A 3 -0.77 -13.94 0.23
N TYR A 4 0.26 -14.00 -0.60
CA TYR A 4 0.73 -12.85 -1.39
C TYR A 4 -0.25 -12.45 -2.49
N LEU A 5 -0.87 -13.42 -3.15
CA LEU A 5 -1.93 -13.14 -4.12
C LEU A 5 -3.13 -12.44 -3.46
N ILE A 6 -3.55 -12.94 -2.29
CA ILE A 6 -4.63 -12.30 -1.52
C ILE A 6 -4.23 -10.88 -1.11
N ALA A 7 -2.99 -10.66 -0.65
CA ALA A 7 -2.51 -9.32 -0.30
C ALA A 7 -2.56 -8.35 -1.49
N LEU A 8 -2.16 -8.80 -2.69
CA LEU A 8 -2.26 -8.00 -3.91
C LEU A 8 -3.71 -7.60 -4.20
N PHE A 9 -4.64 -8.57 -4.18
CA PHE A 9 -6.06 -8.29 -4.40
C PHE A 9 -6.65 -7.37 -3.33
N CYS A 10 -6.27 -7.53 -2.06
CA CYS A 10 -6.67 -6.61 -1.00
C CYS A 10 -6.21 -5.18 -1.30
N GLY A 11 -4.97 -5.01 -1.79
CA GLY A 11 -4.45 -3.71 -2.19
C GLY A 11 -5.25 -3.08 -3.32
N LEU A 12 -5.64 -3.85 -4.33
CA LEU A 12 -6.48 -3.37 -5.44
C LEU A 12 -7.87 -2.90 -4.99
N LEU A 13 -8.40 -3.44 -3.89
CA LEU A 13 -9.70 -3.01 -3.35
C LEU A 13 -9.64 -1.61 -2.72
N PHE A 14 -8.50 -1.21 -2.15
CA PHE A 14 -8.40 0.04 -1.40
C PHE A 14 -8.78 1.29 -2.20
N PRO A 15 -8.23 1.52 -3.41
CA PRO A 15 -8.54 2.70 -4.22
C PRO A 15 -10.00 2.76 -4.70
N LEU A 16 -10.73 1.63 -4.73
CA LEU A 16 -12.14 1.61 -5.12
C LEU A 16 -13.03 2.40 -4.15
N GLY A 17 -12.56 2.66 -2.93
CA GLY A 17 -13.26 3.50 -1.96
C GLY A 17 -13.20 4.98 -2.25
N PHE A 18 -12.35 5.42 -3.19
CA PHE A 18 -12.14 6.81 -3.57
C PHE A 18 -12.76 7.12 -4.95
N ALA A 19 -12.77 8.41 -5.31
CA ALA A 19 -13.19 8.83 -6.65
C ALA A 19 -12.33 8.15 -7.73
N PRO A 20 -12.92 7.77 -8.87
CA PRO A 20 -14.31 8.00 -9.28
C PRO A 20 -15.31 6.94 -8.78
N PHE A 21 -14.86 5.86 -8.17
CA PHE A 21 -15.70 4.70 -7.81
C PHE A 21 -16.59 4.97 -6.58
N ASN A 22 -16.02 5.60 -5.53
CA ASN A 22 -16.72 5.98 -4.29
C ASN A 22 -17.37 4.80 -3.53
N ILE A 23 -16.83 3.60 -3.64
CA ILE A 23 -17.34 2.39 -2.96
C ILE A 23 -16.56 2.21 -1.65
N TRP A 24 -16.78 3.12 -0.69
CA TRP A 24 -16.07 3.17 0.59
C TRP A 24 -16.00 1.84 1.38
N PRO A 25 -16.99 0.90 1.31
CA PRO A 25 -16.87 -0.36 2.03
C PRO A 25 -15.65 -1.20 1.60
N PHE A 26 -15.19 -1.06 0.35
CA PHE A 26 -14.00 -1.78 -0.12
C PHE A 26 -12.71 -1.31 0.56
N THR A 27 -12.61 -0.04 0.95
CA THR A 27 -11.47 0.45 1.72
C THR A 27 -11.41 -0.22 3.10
N ILE A 28 -12.56 -0.30 3.80
CA ILE A 28 -12.66 -0.96 5.10
C ILE A 28 -12.34 -2.46 4.98
N LEU A 29 -12.92 -3.13 3.98
CA LEU A 29 -12.68 -4.54 3.72
C LEU A 29 -11.20 -4.80 3.42
N SER A 30 -10.59 -3.96 2.57
CA SER A 30 -9.17 -4.02 2.22
C SER A 30 -8.27 -3.94 3.47
N LEU A 31 -8.50 -2.94 4.34
CA LEU A 31 -7.73 -2.77 5.58
C LEU A 31 -7.95 -3.92 6.55
N SER A 32 -9.16 -4.41 6.68
CA SER A 32 -9.47 -5.53 7.58
C SER A 32 -8.77 -6.82 7.13
N LEU A 33 -8.78 -7.09 5.82
CA LEU A 33 -8.15 -8.28 5.25
C LEU A 33 -6.62 -8.21 5.35
N ILE A 34 -6.00 -7.06 5.08
CA ILE A 34 -4.54 -6.95 5.19
C ILE A 34 -4.10 -7.11 6.65
N LEU A 35 -4.80 -6.54 7.63
CA LEU A 35 -4.51 -6.72 9.05
C LEU A 35 -4.59 -8.19 9.47
N TYR A 36 -5.60 -8.90 8.99
CA TYR A 36 -5.73 -10.35 9.20
C TYR A 36 -4.53 -11.11 8.63
N LEU A 37 -4.08 -10.79 7.41
CA LEU A 37 -2.93 -11.44 6.78
C LEU A 37 -1.62 -11.14 7.55
N ILE A 38 -1.41 -9.89 7.96
CA ILE A 38 -0.24 -9.49 8.75
C ILE A 38 -0.16 -10.30 10.05
N ASN A 39 -1.31 -10.51 10.71
CA ASN A 39 -1.33 -11.28 11.95
C ASN A 39 -0.92 -12.75 11.78
N LYS A 40 -1.18 -13.34 10.62
CA LYS A 40 -0.84 -14.74 10.31
C LYS A 40 0.58 -14.93 9.81
N THR A 41 1.37 -13.87 9.65
CA THR A 41 2.74 -13.96 9.14
C THR A 41 3.78 -13.65 10.21
N SER A 42 5.03 -14.02 9.96
CA SER A 42 6.19 -13.56 10.75
C SER A 42 6.44 -12.05 10.52
N ILE A 43 7.29 -11.44 11.34
CA ILE A 43 7.65 -10.01 11.21
C ILE A 43 8.22 -9.71 9.81
N LYS A 44 9.12 -10.55 9.30
CA LYS A 44 9.65 -10.40 7.93
C LYS A 44 8.58 -10.65 6.87
N GLY A 45 7.70 -11.63 7.10
CA GLY A 45 6.56 -11.92 6.22
C GLY A 45 5.56 -10.77 6.18
N ALA A 46 5.36 -10.06 7.28
CA ALA A 46 4.49 -8.88 7.35
C ALA A 46 4.97 -7.76 6.42
N PHE A 47 6.30 -7.51 6.37
CA PHE A 47 6.86 -6.56 5.41
C PHE A 47 6.50 -6.93 3.96
N LEU A 48 6.75 -8.19 3.57
CA LEU A 48 6.47 -8.65 2.20
C LEU A 48 4.97 -8.60 1.88
N VAL A 49 4.11 -8.98 2.81
CA VAL A 49 2.65 -8.90 2.66
C VAL A 49 2.22 -7.45 2.47
N GLY A 50 2.73 -6.52 3.30
CA GLY A 50 2.46 -5.09 3.19
C GLY A 50 3.01 -4.48 1.89
N TRP A 51 4.20 -4.89 1.44
CA TRP A 51 4.77 -4.43 0.19
C TRP A 51 3.95 -4.86 -1.03
N ILE A 52 3.55 -6.14 -1.08
CA ILE A 52 2.72 -6.67 -2.17
C ILE A 52 1.31 -6.05 -2.15
N TYR A 53 0.75 -5.83 -0.96
CA TYR A 53 -0.48 -5.05 -0.79
C TYR A 53 -0.32 -3.64 -1.38
N GLY A 54 0.81 -2.97 -1.08
CA GLY A 54 1.14 -1.66 -1.62
C GLY A 54 1.22 -1.65 -3.14
N ILE A 55 1.78 -2.70 -3.76
CA ILE A 55 1.79 -2.83 -5.24
C ILE A 55 0.37 -2.82 -5.80
N GLY A 56 -0.58 -3.49 -5.16
CA GLY A 56 -1.99 -3.43 -5.56
C GLY A 56 -2.60 -2.05 -5.36
N LEU A 57 -2.40 -1.46 -4.17
CA LEU A 57 -2.93 -0.16 -3.79
C LEU A 57 -2.42 0.95 -4.73
N TRP A 58 -1.10 1.08 -4.85
CA TRP A 58 -0.47 2.10 -5.70
C TRP A 58 -0.62 1.77 -7.18
N GLY A 59 -0.60 0.49 -7.57
CA GLY A 59 -0.78 0.05 -8.94
C GLY A 59 -2.10 0.51 -9.54
N LEU A 60 -3.20 0.44 -8.79
CA LEU A 60 -4.49 0.98 -9.23
C LEU A 60 -4.60 2.48 -8.96
N GLY A 61 -4.15 2.95 -7.78
CA GLY A 61 -4.32 4.33 -7.34
C GLY A 61 -3.58 5.35 -8.18
N ILE A 62 -2.37 5.02 -8.68
CA ILE A 62 -1.53 5.94 -9.47
C ILE A 62 -1.21 5.42 -10.87
N SER A 63 -2.02 4.52 -11.42
CA SER A 63 -1.84 3.99 -12.79
C SER A 63 -1.75 5.07 -13.87
N TRP A 64 -2.35 6.24 -13.64
CA TRP A 64 -2.29 7.40 -14.52
C TRP A 64 -0.85 7.93 -14.76
N VAL A 65 0.09 7.65 -13.85
CA VAL A 65 1.51 8.01 -14.03
C VAL A 65 2.09 7.39 -15.29
N TYR A 66 1.68 6.15 -15.64
CA TYR A 66 2.05 5.52 -16.90
C TYR A 66 1.67 6.39 -18.11
N VAL A 67 0.43 6.90 -18.09
CA VAL A 67 -0.10 7.77 -19.18
C VAL A 67 0.75 9.03 -19.29
N SER A 68 1.08 9.65 -18.17
CA SER A 68 1.92 10.86 -18.13
C SER A 68 3.32 10.61 -18.71
N ILE A 69 3.97 9.50 -18.32
CA ILE A 69 5.30 9.16 -18.80
C ILE A 69 5.29 8.79 -20.28
N HIS A 70 4.30 8.00 -20.71
CA HIS A 70 4.23 7.52 -22.08
C HIS A 70 3.86 8.64 -23.07
N TYR A 71 2.76 9.34 -22.82
CA TYR A 71 2.23 10.33 -23.77
C TYR A 71 2.87 11.72 -23.66
N HIS A 72 3.18 12.18 -22.45
CA HIS A 72 3.77 13.51 -22.27
C HIS A 72 5.31 13.47 -22.17
N GLY A 73 5.87 12.37 -21.69
CA GLY A 73 7.31 12.14 -21.66
C GLY A 73 7.90 11.59 -22.95
N ASN A 74 7.07 11.27 -23.97
CA ASN A 74 7.49 10.66 -25.23
C ASN A 74 8.37 9.42 -25.09
N LEU A 75 8.18 8.65 -24.01
CA LEU A 75 8.92 7.42 -23.79
C LEU A 75 8.20 6.22 -24.42
N GLY A 76 8.98 5.27 -24.92
CA GLY A 76 8.46 4.02 -25.46
C GLY A 76 7.64 3.24 -24.43
N LEU A 77 6.67 2.42 -24.88
CA LEU A 77 5.73 1.66 -24.05
C LEU A 77 6.43 0.84 -22.95
N VAL A 78 7.48 0.10 -23.30
CA VAL A 78 8.22 -0.76 -22.35
C VAL A 78 8.92 0.09 -21.28
N SER A 79 9.59 1.17 -21.68
CA SER A 79 10.29 2.06 -20.74
C SER A 79 9.32 2.72 -19.77
N SER A 80 8.17 3.19 -20.28
CA SER A 80 7.13 3.81 -19.46
C SER A 80 6.54 2.81 -18.43
N PHE A 81 6.34 1.57 -18.84
CA PHE A 81 5.87 0.52 -17.95
C PHE A 81 6.89 0.22 -16.84
N ILE A 82 8.16 0.04 -17.20
CA ILE A 82 9.22 -0.25 -16.23
C ILE A 82 9.35 0.88 -15.20
N ILE A 83 9.40 2.14 -15.65
CA ILE A 83 9.55 3.30 -14.77
C ILE A 83 8.35 3.39 -13.82
N THR A 84 7.13 3.24 -14.35
CA THR A 84 5.91 3.26 -13.53
C THR A 84 5.92 2.13 -12.50
N PHE A 85 6.31 0.91 -12.90
CA PHE A 85 6.36 -0.23 -11.99
C PHE A 85 7.41 -0.04 -10.89
N VAL A 86 8.59 0.48 -11.23
CA VAL A 86 9.63 0.82 -10.24
C VAL A 86 9.11 1.86 -9.26
N PHE A 87 8.44 2.90 -9.75
CA PHE A 87 7.87 3.95 -8.92
C PHE A 87 6.80 3.40 -7.96
N ILE A 88 5.85 2.59 -8.46
CA ILE A 88 4.85 1.89 -7.63
C ILE A 88 5.54 1.02 -6.58
N SER A 89 6.56 0.28 -6.97
CA SER A 89 7.31 -0.61 -6.08
C SER A 89 8.01 0.16 -4.95
N LEU A 90 8.59 1.33 -5.24
CA LEU A 90 9.19 2.22 -4.24
C LEU A 90 8.16 2.78 -3.26
N LEU A 91 7.01 3.26 -3.75
CA LEU A 91 5.93 3.72 -2.88
C LEU A 91 5.40 2.58 -1.99
N SER A 92 5.35 1.37 -2.52
CA SER A 92 4.91 0.19 -1.78
C SER A 92 5.83 -0.19 -0.61
N LEU A 93 7.08 0.28 -0.59
CA LEU A 93 7.97 0.08 0.56
C LEU A 93 7.42 0.72 1.84
N TYR A 94 6.70 1.83 1.72
CA TYR A 94 6.08 2.50 2.88
C TYR A 94 4.96 1.65 3.48
N THR A 95 4.12 1.04 2.67
CA THR A 95 3.10 0.10 3.15
C THR A 95 3.72 -1.18 3.73
N GLY A 96 4.82 -1.64 3.15
CA GLY A 96 5.64 -2.72 3.71
C GLY A 96 6.21 -2.36 5.08
N LEU A 97 6.74 -1.14 5.22
CA LEU A 97 7.27 -0.63 6.49
C LEU A 97 6.16 -0.49 7.54
N THR A 98 5.00 0.03 7.16
CA THR A 98 3.82 0.10 8.04
C THR A 98 3.45 -1.28 8.59
N ALA A 99 3.34 -2.28 7.73
CA ALA A 99 3.02 -3.64 8.12
C ALA A 99 4.09 -4.28 9.03
N TYR A 100 5.36 -4.03 8.73
CA TYR A 100 6.49 -4.48 9.54
C TYR A 100 6.46 -3.87 10.94
N LEU A 101 6.31 -2.55 11.03
CA LEU A 101 6.30 -1.82 12.30
C LEU A 101 5.09 -2.22 13.13
N PHE A 102 3.91 -2.31 12.53
CA PHE A 102 2.72 -2.78 13.22
C PHE A 102 2.94 -4.19 13.81
N LYS A 103 3.43 -5.13 13.00
CA LYS A 103 3.69 -6.50 13.49
C LYS A 103 4.75 -6.55 14.60
N LYS A 104 5.76 -5.68 14.53
CA LYS A 104 6.86 -5.62 15.52
C LYS A 104 6.42 -4.98 16.84
N LEU A 105 5.58 -3.94 16.77
CA LEU A 105 5.13 -3.15 17.92
C LEU A 105 3.82 -3.65 18.53
N LYS A 106 3.17 -4.62 17.87
CA LYS A 106 1.91 -5.19 18.36
C LYS A 106 2.04 -5.69 19.80
N THR A 107 1.04 -5.34 20.61
CA THR A 107 0.92 -5.72 22.01
C THR A 107 0.04 -6.97 22.17
N ASN A 108 -0.34 -7.31 23.39
CA ASN A 108 -1.31 -8.37 23.68
C ASN A 108 -2.76 -7.83 23.77
N ASN A 109 -2.95 -6.52 23.57
CA ASN A 109 -4.27 -5.88 23.63
C ASN A 109 -4.74 -5.53 22.21
N GLU A 110 -5.61 -6.33 21.65
CA GLU A 110 -6.11 -6.17 20.28
C GLU A 110 -6.80 -4.82 20.05
N TYR A 111 -7.51 -4.29 21.04
CA TYR A 111 -8.18 -2.98 20.92
C TYR A 111 -7.15 -1.86 20.75
N LEU A 112 -6.10 -1.84 21.55
CA LEU A 112 -5.01 -0.87 21.41
C LEU A 112 -4.30 -1.03 20.07
N ASP A 113 -4.04 -2.26 19.67
CA ASP A 113 -3.32 -2.55 18.43
C ASP A 113 -4.06 -2.04 17.19
N TYR A 114 -5.36 -2.32 17.07
CA TYR A 114 -6.11 -1.97 15.88
C TYR A 114 -6.69 -0.55 15.89
N LEU A 115 -7.07 -0.03 17.06
CA LEU A 115 -7.71 1.29 17.14
C LEU A 115 -6.70 2.44 17.36
N ILE A 116 -5.52 2.14 17.88
CA ILE A 116 -4.51 3.17 18.20
C ILE A 116 -3.21 2.91 17.43
N PHE A 117 -2.55 1.78 17.66
CA PHE A 117 -1.21 1.56 17.11
C PHE A 117 -1.19 1.50 15.58
N PHE A 118 -2.13 0.77 14.96
CA PHE A 118 -2.18 0.69 13.51
C PHE A 118 -2.46 2.05 12.85
N PRO A 119 -3.50 2.82 13.23
CA PRO A 119 -3.72 4.16 12.68
C PRO A 119 -2.56 5.12 12.92
N VAL A 120 -1.95 5.11 14.10
CA VAL A 120 -0.79 5.97 14.42
C VAL A 120 0.40 5.63 13.51
N ILE A 121 0.73 4.34 13.37
CA ILE A 121 1.83 3.91 12.49
C ILE A 121 1.52 4.27 11.04
N TRP A 122 0.30 4.00 10.58
CA TRP A 122 -0.12 4.32 9.21
C TRP A 122 0.06 5.81 8.92
N VAL A 123 -0.54 6.68 9.74
CA VAL A 123 -0.45 8.13 9.56
C VAL A 123 0.99 8.63 9.68
N SER A 124 1.77 8.11 10.62
CA SER A 124 3.19 8.50 10.78
C SER A 124 4.01 8.17 9.54
N ILE A 125 3.79 7.01 8.93
CA ILE A 125 4.47 6.61 7.69
C ILE A 125 3.99 7.43 6.50
N GLU A 126 2.69 7.78 6.42
CA GLU A 126 2.16 8.68 5.39
C GLU A 126 2.77 10.09 5.51
N VAL A 127 2.87 10.63 6.72
CA VAL A 127 3.54 11.90 6.97
C VAL A 127 5.01 11.83 6.55
N LEU A 128 5.74 10.78 6.97
CA LEU A 128 7.13 10.58 6.55
C LEU A 128 7.26 10.53 5.02
N ARG A 129 6.39 9.81 4.34
CA ARG A 129 6.34 9.71 2.88
C ARG A 129 6.13 11.08 2.22
N SER A 130 5.23 11.89 2.77
CA SER A 130 4.93 13.21 2.20
C SER A 130 6.12 14.16 2.25
N TYR A 131 7.01 14.03 3.25
CA TYR A 131 8.22 14.85 3.34
C TYR A 131 9.39 14.31 2.48
N LEU A 132 9.54 12.99 2.37
CA LEU A 132 10.68 12.38 1.68
C LEU A 132 10.59 12.48 0.15
N PHE A 133 9.40 12.48 -0.43
CA PHE A 133 9.19 12.62 -1.88
C PHE A 133 8.66 14.02 -2.22
N THR A 134 9.56 15.01 -2.21
CA THR A 134 9.31 16.38 -2.71
C THR A 134 8.07 17.08 -2.13
N GLY A 135 7.48 16.57 -1.04
CA GLY A 135 6.27 17.12 -0.43
C GLY A 135 4.98 16.88 -1.23
N PHE A 136 5.01 16.05 -2.26
CA PHE A 136 3.80 15.71 -3.01
C PHE A 136 3.03 14.58 -2.31
N PRO A 137 1.76 14.79 -1.95
CA PRO A 137 0.94 13.79 -1.27
C PRO A 137 0.37 12.77 -2.29
N TRP A 138 1.25 11.91 -2.77
CA TRP A 138 0.88 10.85 -3.73
C TRP A 138 -0.33 10.03 -3.29
#